data_c3876b021d87c81fdcb4a05427bb49a1
#
_entry.id   c3876b021d87c81fdcb4a05427bb49a1
#
_cell.length_a   1.000
_cell.length_b   1.000
_cell.length_c   1.000
_cell.angle_alpha   90.00
_cell.angle_beta   90.00
_cell.angle_gamma   90.00
#
_symmetry.space_group_name_H-M   'P 1'
#
loop_
_entity.id
_entity.type
_entity.pdbx_description
1 polymer ?
#
loop_
_entity_poly.entity_id
_entity_poly.type
_entity_poly.pdbx_seq_one_letter_code
_entity_poly.pdbx_strand_id
1 'polypeptide(L)'
;SVHEIDLEKRTLTLINTQNSGGLVPCYVSLDLNNRYLLVANYSSGSFRCFPIQDNGGLGSSIQTVHHHGQSVHPERQTEPHIHCILTDPTNYFVYAADLGADQIVTYTFNSNTGGIKKIHDGVTSLPPGSGPRHLYFHPRQSWVYLITELSNRIHCYKLDDESILIETQQSNTIPESQKSESFAADIIIDPLGLFLYASNRGHDSISIFSISQIDGTLNYLTTKSAGGKYPWSLDINSTGDFL
;
A
#
# COMPACT_ATOMS: atom_id res chain seq x y z
N SER A 1 -16.74 8.26 3.83
CA SER A 1 -17.76 8.90 2.98
C SER A 1 -17.41 8.76 1.50
N VAL A 2 -18.42 8.69 0.65
CA VAL A 2 -18.30 8.70 -0.81
C VAL A 2 -19.02 9.93 -1.34
N HIS A 3 -18.39 10.57 -2.33
CA HIS A 3 -18.90 11.80 -2.92
C HIS A 3 -18.91 11.66 -4.45
N GLU A 4 -19.95 12.19 -5.06
CA GLU A 4 -19.99 12.45 -6.50
C GLU A 4 -19.15 13.69 -6.82
N ILE A 5 -18.37 13.63 -7.90
CA ILE A 5 -17.56 14.74 -8.39
C ILE A 5 -18.23 15.36 -9.61
N ASP A 6 -18.70 16.59 -9.52
CA ASP A 6 -19.13 17.39 -10.65
C ASP A 6 -17.93 18.19 -11.18
N LEU A 7 -17.33 17.73 -12.26
CA LEU A 7 -16.13 18.35 -12.85
C LEU A 7 -16.42 19.74 -13.45
N GLU A 8 -17.63 19.99 -13.94
CA GLU A 8 -17.99 21.30 -14.51
C GLU A 8 -18.17 22.36 -13.42
N LYS A 9 -18.90 21.99 -12.36
CA LYS A 9 -19.14 22.88 -11.21
C LYS A 9 -17.99 22.87 -10.19
N ARG A 10 -17.07 21.89 -10.29
CA ARG A 10 -15.98 21.66 -9.32
C ARG A 10 -16.52 21.49 -7.89
N THR A 11 -17.56 20.69 -7.75
CA THR A 11 -18.23 20.45 -6.46
C THR A 11 -18.21 18.97 -6.12
N LEU A 12 -18.28 18.71 -4.80
CA LEU A 12 -18.43 17.37 -4.25
C LEU A 12 -19.82 17.26 -3.58
N THR A 13 -20.58 16.25 -3.95
CA THR A 13 -21.89 15.95 -3.34
C THR A 13 -21.81 14.63 -2.59
N LEU A 14 -22.11 14.63 -1.30
CA LEU A 14 -22.12 13.41 -0.49
C LEU A 14 -23.17 12.43 -1.02
N ILE A 15 -22.74 11.23 -1.37
CA ILE A 15 -23.64 10.12 -1.72
C ILE A 15 -24.04 9.40 -0.43
N ASN A 16 -23.09 8.82 0.29
CA ASN A 16 -23.32 8.20 1.59
C ASN A 16 -22.03 8.07 2.44
N THR A 17 -22.20 7.57 3.65
CA THR A 17 -21.13 7.26 4.60
C THR A 17 -21.35 5.88 5.18
N GLN A 18 -20.26 5.08 5.25
CA GLN A 18 -20.25 3.80 5.95
C GLN A 18 -19.17 3.85 7.07
N ASN A 19 -19.45 3.11 8.15
CA ASN A 19 -18.48 2.96 9.24
C ASN A 19 -17.36 1.99 8.80
N SER A 20 -16.10 2.40 8.89
CA SER A 20 -14.94 1.55 8.53
C SER A 20 -14.81 0.30 9.43
N GLY A 21 -15.50 0.29 10.58
CA GLY A 21 -15.53 -0.82 11.52
C GLY A 21 -14.26 -1.02 12.32
N GLY A 22 -13.39 -0.03 12.32
CA GLY A 22 -12.17 -0.01 13.10
C GLY A 22 -11.76 1.41 13.45
N LEU A 23 -10.57 1.53 14.05
CA LEU A 23 -10.02 2.79 14.51
C LEU A 23 -8.91 3.25 13.54
N VAL A 24 -8.89 4.56 13.27
CA VAL A 24 -7.89 5.22 12.41
C VAL A 24 -7.84 4.56 11.02
N PRO A 25 -8.89 4.69 10.19
CA PRO A 25 -8.82 4.27 8.79
C PRO A 25 -7.75 5.10 8.07
N CYS A 26 -6.77 4.42 7.47
CA CYS A 26 -5.57 5.06 6.90
C CYS A 26 -5.36 4.78 5.42
N TYR A 27 -6.03 3.76 4.86
CA TYR A 27 -5.86 3.39 3.46
C TYR A 27 -7.16 2.90 2.85
N VAL A 28 -7.41 3.29 1.61
CA VAL A 28 -8.53 2.80 0.81
C VAL A 28 -8.02 2.38 -0.57
N SER A 29 -8.57 1.32 -1.10
CA SER A 29 -8.34 0.89 -2.48
C SER A 29 -9.62 0.34 -3.11
N LEU A 30 -9.66 0.34 -4.43
CA LEU A 30 -10.70 -0.31 -5.20
C LEU A 30 -10.18 -1.65 -5.74
N ASP A 31 -11.08 -2.61 -5.90
CA ASP A 31 -10.77 -3.78 -6.72
C ASP A 31 -10.64 -3.38 -8.20
N LEU A 32 -10.01 -4.23 -9.01
CA LEU A 32 -9.74 -3.93 -10.42
C LEU A 32 -11.00 -3.55 -11.23
N ASN A 33 -12.16 -4.07 -10.84
CA ASN A 33 -13.43 -3.85 -11.54
C ASN A 33 -14.25 -2.67 -10.95
N ASN A 34 -13.74 -1.95 -9.96
CA ASN A 34 -14.42 -0.88 -9.23
C ASN A 34 -15.76 -1.32 -8.61
N ARG A 35 -15.88 -2.60 -8.21
CA ARG A 35 -17.09 -3.16 -7.59
C ARG A 35 -17.01 -3.22 -6.07
N TYR A 36 -15.80 -3.18 -5.53
CA TYR A 36 -15.54 -3.28 -4.11
C TYR A 36 -14.52 -2.25 -3.65
N LEU A 37 -14.76 -1.68 -2.49
CA LEU A 37 -13.83 -0.81 -1.79
C LEU A 37 -13.28 -1.55 -0.57
N LEU A 38 -11.96 -1.57 -0.44
CA LEU A 38 -11.23 -2.08 0.71
C LEU A 38 -10.76 -0.93 1.58
N VAL A 39 -10.87 -1.08 2.90
CA VAL A 39 -10.46 -0.06 3.88
C VAL A 39 -9.58 -0.70 4.94
N ALA A 40 -8.35 -0.21 5.11
CA ALA A 40 -7.48 -0.59 6.22
C ALA A 40 -7.67 0.36 7.40
N ASN A 41 -7.77 -0.21 8.62
CA ASN A 41 -7.88 0.50 9.88
C ASN A 41 -6.60 0.25 10.69
N TYR A 42 -5.78 1.26 10.84
CA TYR A 42 -4.46 1.17 11.46
C TYR A 42 -4.52 0.70 12.91
N SER A 43 -5.19 1.48 13.78
CA SER A 43 -5.15 1.23 15.22
C SER A 43 -5.93 0.00 15.68
N SER A 44 -6.80 -0.56 14.85
CA SER A 44 -7.51 -1.81 15.18
C SER A 44 -6.93 -3.03 14.47
N GLY A 45 -5.85 -2.89 13.70
CA GLY A 45 -5.22 -3.99 12.95
C GLY A 45 -6.24 -4.76 12.11
N SER A 46 -7.15 -4.05 11.45
CA SER A 46 -8.27 -4.66 10.75
C SER A 46 -8.49 -4.04 9.37
N PHE A 47 -9.22 -4.74 8.51
CA PHE A 47 -9.71 -4.18 7.26
C PHE A 47 -11.14 -4.62 6.96
N ARG A 48 -11.82 -3.86 6.10
CA ARG A 48 -13.18 -4.17 5.62
C ARG A 48 -13.27 -4.10 4.11
N CYS A 49 -14.24 -4.87 3.59
CA CYS A 49 -14.66 -4.86 2.20
C CYS A 49 -16.11 -4.38 2.09
N PHE A 50 -16.36 -3.44 1.19
CA PHE A 50 -17.67 -2.87 0.92
C PHE A 50 -18.03 -3.01 -0.55
N PRO A 51 -19.26 -3.43 -0.91
CA PRO A 51 -19.70 -3.37 -2.29
C PRO A 51 -20.01 -1.94 -2.68
N ILE A 52 -19.67 -1.57 -3.90
CA ILE A 52 -20.05 -0.30 -4.53
C ILE A 52 -21.38 -0.51 -5.25
N GLN A 53 -22.35 0.36 -4.97
CA GLN A 53 -23.69 0.33 -5.54
C GLN A 53 -23.73 1.07 -6.88
N ASP A 54 -24.79 0.85 -7.67
CA ASP A 54 -24.95 1.46 -8.99
C ASP A 54 -24.95 3.01 -8.97
N ASN A 55 -25.33 3.61 -7.85
CA ASN A 55 -25.27 5.06 -7.66
C ASN A 55 -23.89 5.56 -7.16
N GLY A 56 -22.87 4.69 -7.11
CA GLY A 56 -21.54 4.97 -6.61
C GLY A 56 -21.40 4.91 -5.09
N GLY A 57 -22.49 4.79 -4.33
CA GLY A 57 -22.47 4.68 -2.87
C GLY A 57 -21.93 3.33 -2.38
N LEU A 58 -21.60 3.25 -1.09
CA LEU A 58 -21.18 1.99 -0.45
C LEU A 58 -22.40 1.27 0.15
N GLY A 59 -22.51 -0.01 -0.15
CA GLY A 59 -23.42 -0.93 0.56
C GLY A 59 -22.91 -1.28 1.97
N SER A 60 -23.64 -2.17 2.66
CA SER A 60 -23.17 -2.73 3.93
C SER A 60 -21.91 -3.55 3.74
N SER A 61 -21.00 -3.52 4.72
CA SER A 61 -19.75 -4.28 4.65
C SER A 61 -20.03 -5.78 4.52
N ILE A 62 -19.30 -6.42 3.64
CA ILE A 62 -19.38 -7.88 3.39
C ILE A 62 -18.64 -8.63 4.50
N GLN A 63 -17.45 -8.16 4.85
CA GLN A 63 -16.56 -8.84 5.76
C GLN A 63 -15.65 -7.86 6.50
N THR A 64 -15.33 -8.19 7.75
CA THR A 64 -14.26 -7.59 8.54
C THR A 64 -13.22 -8.66 8.85
N VAL A 65 -11.95 -8.35 8.62
CA VAL A 65 -10.82 -9.21 8.97
C VAL A 65 -9.96 -8.52 10.01
N HIS A 66 -9.53 -9.24 11.03
CA HIS A 66 -8.61 -8.78 12.06
C HIS A 66 -7.29 -9.55 11.97
N HIS A 67 -6.19 -8.82 12.05
CA HIS A 67 -4.87 -9.42 12.23
C HIS A 67 -4.56 -9.67 13.69
N HIS A 68 -3.54 -10.49 13.94
CA HIS A 68 -2.99 -10.80 15.25
C HIS A 68 -1.47 -10.86 15.14
N GLY A 69 -0.80 -10.50 16.23
CA GLY A 69 0.66 -10.52 16.30
C GLY A 69 1.21 -9.20 16.81
N GLN A 70 2.52 -9.17 16.93
CA GLN A 70 3.31 -8.02 17.38
C GLN A 70 4.73 -8.18 16.88
N SER A 71 5.56 -7.14 17.02
CA SER A 71 6.99 -7.20 16.71
C SER A 71 7.82 -6.42 17.75
N VAL A 72 9.03 -6.03 17.40
CA VAL A 72 10.07 -5.61 18.37
C VAL A 72 10.00 -4.15 18.78
N HIS A 73 9.33 -3.27 18.02
CA HIS A 73 9.29 -1.85 18.38
C HIS A 73 8.33 -1.61 19.55
N PRO A 74 8.83 -1.05 20.69
CA PRO A 74 8.09 -1.04 21.96
C PRO A 74 6.79 -0.20 21.94
N GLU A 75 6.66 0.74 21.02
CA GLU A 75 5.51 1.62 20.93
C GLU A 75 4.68 1.42 19.65
N ARG A 76 5.34 1.02 18.55
CA ARG A 76 4.74 0.98 17.23
C ARG A 76 4.36 -0.42 16.76
N GLN A 77 4.75 -1.47 17.50
CA GLN A 77 4.56 -2.86 17.12
C GLN A 77 4.08 -3.75 18.29
N THR A 78 3.35 -3.17 19.23
CA THR A 78 2.75 -3.91 20.36
C THR A 78 1.47 -4.65 19.97
N GLU A 79 0.90 -4.32 18.82
CA GLU A 79 -0.31 -4.90 18.24
C GLU A 79 -0.30 -4.73 16.71
N PRO A 80 -1.18 -5.41 15.96
CA PRO A 80 -1.24 -5.27 14.51
C PRO A 80 -1.67 -3.87 14.08
N HIS A 81 -1.09 -3.39 12.98
CA HIS A 81 -1.39 -2.10 12.36
C HIS A 81 -1.44 -2.25 10.84
N ILE A 82 -2.60 -2.63 10.29
CA ILE A 82 -2.76 -2.74 8.83
C ILE A 82 -2.71 -1.34 8.24
N HIS A 83 -1.67 -1.08 7.45
CA HIS A 83 -1.44 0.25 6.87
C HIS A 83 -1.81 0.35 5.39
N CYS A 84 -1.82 -0.77 4.68
CA CYS A 84 -2.16 -0.84 3.26
C CYS A 84 -2.97 -2.11 2.98
N ILE A 85 -3.93 -2.00 2.10
CA ILE A 85 -4.71 -3.13 1.58
C ILE A 85 -5.05 -2.87 0.12
N LEU A 86 -4.74 -3.82 -0.76
CA LEU A 86 -5.07 -3.71 -2.19
C LEU A 86 -5.21 -5.07 -2.85
N THR A 87 -5.95 -5.12 -3.96
CA THR A 87 -5.99 -6.30 -4.82
C THR A 87 -4.77 -6.33 -5.74
N ASP A 88 -4.39 -7.53 -6.14
CA ASP A 88 -3.39 -7.73 -7.19
C ASP A 88 -3.97 -7.40 -8.59
N PRO A 89 -3.12 -7.25 -9.63
CA PRO A 89 -3.57 -6.98 -11.00
C PRO A 89 -4.44 -8.06 -11.63
N THR A 90 -4.52 -9.26 -11.05
CA THR A 90 -5.42 -10.32 -11.51
C THR A 90 -6.81 -10.26 -10.89
N ASN A 91 -6.97 -9.49 -9.82
CA ASN A 91 -8.18 -9.37 -9.01
C ASN A 91 -8.60 -10.68 -8.31
N TYR A 92 -7.65 -11.61 -8.11
CA TYR A 92 -7.85 -12.86 -7.39
C TYR A 92 -7.26 -12.88 -5.98
N PHE A 93 -6.36 -11.94 -5.69
CA PHE A 93 -5.69 -11.86 -4.40
C PHE A 93 -5.79 -10.47 -3.79
N VAL A 94 -5.75 -10.43 -2.46
CA VAL A 94 -5.67 -9.21 -1.66
C VAL A 94 -4.44 -9.30 -0.77
N TYR A 95 -3.67 -8.23 -0.70
CA TYR A 95 -2.47 -8.10 0.12
C TYR A 95 -2.67 -7.03 1.17
N ALA A 96 -2.41 -7.37 2.42
CA ALA A 96 -2.47 -6.46 3.56
C ALA A 96 -1.08 -6.32 4.18
N ALA A 97 -0.52 -5.10 4.16
CA ALA A 97 0.72 -4.79 4.85
C ALA A 97 0.43 -4.42 6.31
N ASP A 98 1.02 -5.15 7.23
CA ASP A 98 0.83 -4.99 8.68
C ASP A 98 2.11 -4.47 9.31
N LEU A 99 2.14 -3.18 9.61
CA LEU A 99 3.28 -2.50 10.23
C LEU A 99 3.58 -3.05 11.62
N GLY A 100 2.54 -3.36 12.39
CA GLY A 100 2.68 -3.78 13.78
C GLY A 100 3.22 -5.19 13.95
N ALA A 101 2.97 -6.07 12.97
CA ALA A 101 3.38 -7.47 13.05
C ALA A 101 4.52 -7.84 12.08
N ASP A 102 5.12 -6.87 11.38
CA ASP A 102 6.18 -7.07 10.38
C ASP A 102 5.83 -8.15 9.34
N GLN A 103 4.64 -8.06 8.76
CA GLN A 103 4.18 -9.04 7.80
C GLN A 103 3.35 -8.44 6.66
N ILE A 104 3.37 -9.12 5.52
CA ILE A 104 2.35 -8.98 4.48
C ILE A 104 1.50 -10.24 4.54
N VAL A 105 0.18 -10.08 4.60
CA VAL A 105 -0.74 -11.23 4.58
C VAL A 105 -1.50 -11.23 3.27
N THR A 106 -1.44 -12.37 2.58
CA THR A 106 -2.12 -12.60 1.30
C THR A 106 -3.42 -13.37 1.53
N TYR A 107 -4.45 -12.96 0.84
CA TYR A 107 -5.79 -13.57 0.86
C TYR A 107 -6.25 -13.86 -0.56
N THR A 108 -7.07 -14.90 -0.74
CA THR A 108 -7.86 -15.02 -1.96
C THR A 108 -9.01 -14.02 -1.94
N PHE A 109 -9.34 -13.48 -3.11
CA PHE A 109 -10.44 -12.54 -3.32
C PHE A 109 -11.42 -13.07 -4.34
N ASN A 110 -12.70 -13.10 -4.00
CA ASN A 110 -13.75 -13.44 -4.94
C ASN A 110 -14.39 -12.17 -5.50
N SER A 111 -13.98 -11.74 -6.67
CA SER A 111 -14.44 -10.51 -7.33
C SER A 111 -15.94 -10.51 -7.69
N ASN A 112 -16.66 -11.64 -7.58
CA ASN A 112 -18.11 -11.68 -7.78
C ASN A 112 -18.91 -11.43 -6.50
N THR A 113 -18.34 -11.79 -5.34
CA THR A 113 -19.03 -11.72 -4.04
C THR A 113 -18.38 -10.78 -3.03
N GLY A 114 -17.15 -10.31 -3.30
CA GLY A 114 -16.34 -9.53 -2.36
C GLY A 114 -15.78 -10.38 -1.21
N GLY A 115 -15.94 -11.70 -1.24
CA GLY A 115 -15.48 -12.61 -0.19
C GLY A 115 -13.95 -12.70 -0.16
N ILE A 116 -13.36 -12.62 1.05
CA ILE A 116 -11.92 -12.65 1.29
C ILE A 116 -11.61 -13.82 2.21
N LYS A 117 -10.65 -14.67 1.83
CA LYS A 117 -10.25 -15.82 2.62
C LYS A 117 -8.74 -15.90 2.73
N LYS A 118 -8.23 -16.06 3.97
CA LYS A 118 -6.80 -16.22 4.23
C LYS A 118 -6.26 -17.48 3.56
N ILE A 119 -5.11 -17.36 2.89
CA ILE A 119 -4.35 -18.47 2.33
C ILE A 119 -3.55 -19.12 3.45
N HIS A 120 -3.41 -20.45 3.44
CA HIS A 120 -2.73 -21.20 4.51
C HIS A 120 -1.29 -20.70 4.73
N ASP A 121 -0.52 -20.58 3.66
CA ASP A 121 0.89 -20.12 3.69
C ASP A 121 1.04 -18.68 3.20
N GLY A 122 -0.04 -17.88 3.26
CA GLY A 122 -0.11 -16.54 2.73
C GLY A 122 0.50 -15.45 3.65
N VAL A 123 1.53 -15.77 4.45
CA VAL A 123 2.22 -14.81 5.30
C VAL A 123 3.66 -14.66 4.84
N THR A 124 3.99 -13.46 4.37
CA THR A 124 5.38 -13.06 4.10
C THR A 124 5.88 -12.24 5.29
N SER A 125 6.79 -12.82 6.08
CA SER A 125 7.39 -12.15 7.23
C SER A 125 8.57 -11.29 6.80
N LEU A 126 8.69 -10.10 7.40
CA LEU A 126 9.83 -9.21 7.22
C LEU A 126 10.78 -9.29 8.43
N PRO A 127 12.01 -8.78 8.29
CA PRO A 127 12.89 -8.60 9.44
C PRO A 127 12.23 -7.80 10.56
N PRO A 128 12.36 -8.20 11.83
CA PRO A 128 11.78 -7.50 12.96
C PRO A 128 12.17 -6.01 12.99
N GLY A 129 11.19 -5.12 13.21
CA GLY A 129 11.38 -3.68 13.19
C GLY A 129 11.32 -3.04 11.81
N SER A 130 10.89 -3.76 10.78
CA SER A 130 10.74 -3.22 9.41
C SER A 130 9.59 -2.23 9.30
N GLY A 131 8.42 -2.55 9.82
CA GLY A 131 7.22 -1.72 9.71
C GLY A 131 6.68 -1.60 8.28
N PRO A 132 6.14 -2.69 7.69
CA PRO A 132 5.51 -2.66 6.36
C PRO A 132 4.42 -1.59 6.28
N ARG A 133 4.49 -0.73 5.25
CA ARG A 133 3.57 0.39 5.18
C ARG A 133 2.71 0.37 3.93
N HIS A 134 3.27 0.63 2.76
CA HIS A 134 2.55 0.65 1.49
C HIS A 134 3.17 -0.32 0.48
N LEU A 135 2.31 -0.98 -0.28
CA LEU A 135 2.64 -1.84 -1.41
C LEU A 135 2.28 -1.15 -2.71
N TYR A 136 3.04 -1.42 -3.77
CA TYR A 136 2.71 -1.01 -5.12
C TYR A 136 3.05 -2.12 -6.12
N PHE A 137 2.09 -2.49 -6.95
CA PHE A 137 2.31 -3.45 -8.04
C PHE A 137 2.88 -2.74 -9.26
N HIS A 138 3.85 -3.38 -9.92
CA HIS A 138 4.33 -2.88 -11.19
C HIS A 138 3.23 -2.94 -12.25
N PRO A 139 3.03 -1.88 -13.07
CA PRO A 139 1.86 -1.79 -13.96
C PRO A 139 1.84 -2.83 -15.09
N ARG A 140 2.97 -3.50 -15.39
CA ARG A 140 3.11 -4.39 -16.56
C ARG A 140 3.77 -5.73 -16.26
N GLN A 141 4.32 -5.93 -15.06
CA GLN A 141 5.09 -7.11 -14.70
C GLN A 141 4.64 -7.66 -13.36
N SER A 142 4.95 -8.92 -13.08
CA SER A 142 4.64 -9.58 -11.81
C SER A 142 5.62 -9.18 -10.70
N TRP A 143 5.89 -7.87 -10.56
CA TRP A 143 6.74 -7.32 -9.52
C TRP A 143 5.94 -6.47 -8.53
N VAL A 144 6.35 -6.55 -7.27
CA VAL A 144 5.72 -5.82 -6.17
C VAL A 144 6.80 -5.12 -5.36
N TYR A 145 6.52 -3.91 -4.97
CA TYR A 145 7.42 -3.11 -4.13
C TYR A 145 6.70 -2.73 -2.85
N LEU A 146 7.37 -2.97 -1.74
CA LEU A 146 6.91 -2.61 -0.41
C LEU A 146 7.82 -1.55 0.17
N ILE A 147 7.26 -0.47 0.69
CA ILE A 147 8.02 0.48 1.51
C ILE A 147 7.78 0.19 3.00
N THR A 148 8.86 0.21 3.78
CA THR A 148 8.84 0.00 5.23
C THR A 148 9.11 1.31 5.96
N GLU A 149 8.22 1.67 6.90
CA GLU A 149 8.27 2.94 7.62
C GLU A 149 9.41 3.01 8.63
N LEU A 150 9.58 1.95 9.42
CA LEU A 150 10.49 1.96 10.56
C LEU A 150 11.95 1.69 10.16
N SER A 151 12.16 0.84 9.17
CA SER A 151 13.51 0.53 8.66
C SER A 151 13.95 1.41 7.48
N ASN A 152 13.06 2.24 6.91
CA ASN A 152 13.33 3.10 5.76
C ASN A 152 13.90 2.34 4.55
N ARG A 153 13.25 1.23 4.18
CA ARG A 153 13.66 0.38 3.07
C ARG A 153 12.54 0.18 2.06
N ILE A 154 12.95 -0.18 0.85
CA ILE A 154 12.10 -0.73 -0.18
C ILE A 154 12.49 -2.19 -0.35
N HIS A 155 11.53 -3.08 -0.24
CA HIS A 155 11.64 -4.50 -0.53
C HIS A 155 11.04 -4.76 -1.90
N CYS A 156 11.82 -5.39 -2.78
CA CYS A 156 11.39 -5.78 -4.12
C CYS A 156 11.02 -7.26 -4.11
N TYR A 157 9.85 -7.56 -4.64
CA TYR A 157 9.35 -8.94 -4.75
C TYR A 157 8.99 -9.27 -6.19
N LYS A 158 9.12 -10.54 -6.52
CA LYS A 158 8.47 -11.16 -7.66
C LYS A 158 7.32 -12.01 -7.16
N LEU A 159 6.19 -11.98 -7.86
CA LEU A 159 5.11 -12.94 -7.64
C LEU A 159 5.44 -14.25 -8.36
N ASP A 160 5.28 -15.36 -7.67
CA ASP A 160 5.25 -16.68 -8.32
C ASP A 160 3.87 -16.99 -8.91
N ASP A 161 3.71 -18.21 -9.46
CA ASP A 161 2.46 -18.64 -10.08
C ASP A 161 1.30 -18.82 -9.08
N GLU A 162 1.60 -18.88 -7.79
CA GLU A 162 0.64 -18.97 -6.68
C GLU A 162 0.42 -17.62 -6.00
N SER A 163 0.97 -16.52 -6.57
CA SER A 163 0.92 -15.16 -6.05
C SER A 163 1.58 -14.99 -4.66
N ILE A 164 2.59 -15.82 -4.38
CA ILE A 164 3.45 -15.68 -3.21
C ILE A 164 4.57 -14.68 -3.52
N LEU A 165 4.90 -13.86 -2.54
CA LEU A 165 5.95 -12.85 -2.64
C LEU A 165 7.33 -13.48 -2.43
N ILE A 166 8.16 -13.48 -3.47
CA ILE A 166 9.56 -13.93 -3.41
C ILE A 166 10.45 -12.69 -3.41
N GLU A 167 11.15 -12.42 -2.31
CA GLU A 167 12.04 -11.26 -2.19
C GLU A 167 13.25 -11.40 -3.12
N THR A 168 13.51 -10.34 -3.90
CA THR A 168 14.63 -10.30 -4.86
C THR A 168 15.68 -9.27 -4.48
N GLN A 169 15.29 -8.19 -3.80
CA GLN A 169 16.20 -7.10 -3.41
C GLN A 169 15.65 -6.31 -2.23
N GLN A 170 16.55 -5.71 -1.45
CA GLN A 170 16.25 -4.63 -0.51
C GLN A 170 17.10 -3.41 -0.85
N SER A 171 16.51 -2.21 -0.79
CA SER A 171 17.17 -0.93 -1.02
C SER A 171 16.83 0.06 0.08
N ASN A 172 17.78 0.88 0.52
CA ASN A 172 17.47 2.00 1.42
C ASN A 172 16.69 3.07 0.67
N THR A 173 15.71 3.71 1.31
CA THR A 173 14.99 4.84 0.71
C THR A 173 15.86 6.07 0.58
N ILE A 174 16.82 6.27 1.50
CA ILE A 174 17.84 7.32 1.44
C ILE A 174 19.24 6.70 1.59
N PRO A 175 20.27 7.24 0.91
CA PRO A 175 21.63 6.75 1.05
C PRO A 175 22.13 6.84 2.50
N GLU A 176 22.96 5.89 2.93
CA GLU A 176 23.57 5.88 4.27
C GLU A 176 24.33 7.19 4.59
N SER A 177 24.95 7.80 3.56
CA SER A 177 25.66 9.09 3.73
C SER A 177 24.73 10.27 4.03
N GLN A 178 23.43 10.13 3.82
CA GLN A 178 22.40 11.16 4.05
C GLN A 178 21.45 10.75 5.20
N LYS A 179 21.81 9.72 5.94
CA LYS A 179 20.97 9.17 7.00
C LYS A 179 20.68 10.23 8.06
N SER A 180 19.41 10.49 8.27
CA SER A 180 18.86 11.32 9.33
C SER A 180 17.67 10.58 9.94
N GLU A 181 17.09 11.12 11.01
CA GLU A 181 15.81 10.62 11.49
C GLU A 181 14.78 10.75 10.36
N SER A 182 14.29 9.62 9.89
CA SER A 182 13.39 9.53 8.76
C SER A 182 12.41 8.38 8.93
N PHE A 183 11.21 8.59 8.41
CA PHE A 183 10.16 7.58 8.36
C PHE A 183 9.63 7.55 6.92
N ALA A 184 10.05 6.55 6.16
CA ALA A 184 9.57 6.40 4.80
C ALA A 184 8.05 6.24 4.80
N ALA A 185 7.37 6.84 3.81
CA ALA A 185 5.92 6.91 3.85
C ALA A 185 5.24 6.27 2.65
N ASP A 186 5.37 6.84 1.48
CA ASP A 186 4.64 6.38 0.32
C ASP A 186 5.56 5.94 -0.80
N ILE A 187 5.03 5.10 -1.66
CA ILE A 187 5.72 4.53 -2.80
C ILE A 187 4.79 4.52 -4.00
N ILE A 188 5.27 4.97 -5.15
CA ILE A 188 4.51 4.97 -6.40
C ILE A 188 5.45 4.70 -7.57
N ILE A 189 4.90 4.10 -8.63
CA ILE A 189 5.61 3.81 -9.87
C ILE A 189 4.99 4.63 -11.00
N ASP A 190 5.80 5.13 -11.91
CA ASP A 190 5.31 5.83 -13.08
C ASP A 190 4.46 4.91 -13.98
N PRO A 191 3.53 5.44 -14.80
CA PRO A 191 2.64 4.63 -15.62
C PRO A 191 3.35 3.72 -16.64
N LEU A 192 4.61 4.01 -16.97
CA LEU A 192 5.41 3.19 -17.86
C LEU A 192 6.14 2.05 -17.14
N GLY A 193 6.23 2.09 -15.81
CA GLY A 193 6.94 1.11 -15.00
C GLY A 193 8.46 1.26 -15.06
N LEU A 194 8.96 2.47 -15.35
CA LEU A 194 10.39 2.73 -15.51
C LEU A 194 11.04 3.31 -14.26
N PHE A 195 10.25 4.05 -13.46
CA PHE A 195 10.74 4.76 -12.29
C PHE A 195 9.84 4.52 -11.07
N LEU A 196 10.49 4.43 -9.93
CA LEU A 196 9.85 4.33 -8.63
C LEU A 196 10.22 5.54 -7.78
N TYR A 197 9.24 6.11 -7.10
CA TYR A 197 9.37 7.26 -6.22
C TYR A 197 9.00 6.84 -4.79
N ALA A 198 9.79 7.28 -3.82
CA ALA A 198 9.58 6.98 -2.40
C ALA A 198 9.69 8.25 -1.57
N SER A 199 8.70 8.54 -0.75
CA SER A 199 8.71 9.72 0.13
C SER A 199 9.32 9.39 1.50
N ASN A 200 10.07 10.36 2.06
CA ASN A 200 10.80 10.24 3.32
C ASN A 200 10.43 11.39 4.25
N ARG A 201 9.61 11.13 5.27
CA ARG A 201 9.22 12.10 6.30
C ARG A 201 10.38 12.32 7.28
N GLY A 202 10.62 13.56 7.69
CA GLY A 202 11.76 13.94 8.53
C GLY A 202 12.99 14.30 7.70
N HIS A 203 13.38 13.47 6.72
CA HIS A 203 14.35 13.86 5.69
C HIS A 203 13.72 14.81 4.65
N ASP A 204 12.39 14.84 4.57
CA ASP A 204 11.59 15.75 3.74
C ASP A 204 11.94 15.72 2.25
N SER A 205 12.07 14.50 1.74
CA SER A 205 12.53 14.26 0.38
C SER A 205 11.74 13.18 -0.35
N ILE A 206 11.93 13.15 -1.66
CA ILE A 206 11.51 12.08 -2.57
C ILE A 206 12.75 11.42 -3.14
N SER A 207 12.89 10.13 -2.92
CA SER A 207 13.94 9.30 -3.55
C SER A 207 13.44 8.71 -4.84
N ILE A 208 14.30 8.68 -5.85
CA ILE A 208 13.99 8.27 -7.21
C ILE A 208 14.88 7.09 -7.58
N PHE A 209 14.26 6.04 -8.08
CA PHE A 209 14.92 4.82 -8.54
C PHE A 209 14.52 4.52 -9.99
N SER A 210 15.42 3.99 -10.79
CA SER A 210 15.03 3.32 -12.02
C SER A 210 14.75 1.85 -11.73
N ILE A 211 13.77 1.29 -12.45
CA ILE A 211 13.39 -0.12 -12.37
C ILE A 211 14.04 -0.88 -13.52
N SER A 212 14.82 -1.91 -13.21
CA SER A 212 15.38 -2.83 -14.20
C SER A 212 14.25 -3.59 -14.91
N GLN A 213 14.16 -3.45 -16.23
CA GLN A 213 13.14 -4.11 -17.03
C GLN A 213 13.41 -5.61 -17.26
N ILE A 214 14.53 -6.12 -16.74
CA ILE A 214 14.93 -7.53 -16.84
C ILE A 214 14.38 -8.32 -15.64
N ASP A 215 14.54 -7.78 -14.42
CA ASP A 215 14.32 -8.51 -13.17
C ASP A 215 13.59 -7.71 -12.08
N GLY A 216 13.20 -6.46 -12.34
CA GLY A 216 12.48 -5.60 -11.40
C GLY A 216 13.34 -5.01 -10.28
N THR A 217 14.66 -5.16 -10.33
CA THR A 217 15.55 -4.58 -9.33
C THR A 217 15.62 -3.05 -9.45
N LEU A 218 15.87 -2.39 -8.32
CA LEU A 218 15.95 -0.94 -8.22
C LEU A 218 17.40 -0.45 -8.28
N ASN A 219 17.64 0.58 -9.09
CA ASN A 219 18.88 1.33 -9.08
C ASN A 219 18.59 2.76 -8.58
N TYR A 220 19.20 3.13 -7.45
CA TYR A 220 19.08 4.48 -6.91
C TYR A 220 19.64 5.53 -7.87
N LEU A 221 18.87 6.57 -8.17
CA LEU A 221 19.27 7.66 -9.05
C LEU A 221 19.61 8.91 -8.25
N THR A 222 18.68 9.39 -7.44
CA THR A 222 18.84 10.64 -6.69
C THR A 222 17.77 10.78 -5.61
N THR A 223 17.99 11.75 -4.73
CA THR A 223 16.98 12.24 -3.78
C THR A 223 16.77 13.74 -4.01
N LYS A 224 15.53 14.18 -4.04
CA LYS A 224 15.12 15.58 -4.22
C LYS A 224 14.32 16.04 -3.00
N SER A 225 14.43 17.34 -2.67
CA SER A 225 13.55 17.93 -1.65
C SER A 225 12.09 17.80 -2.07
N ALA A 226 11.22 17.45 -1.13
CA ALA A 226 9.77 17.44 -1.35
C ALA A 226 9.14 18.83 -1.46
N GLY A 227 9.93 19.91 -1.25
CA GLY A 227 9.42 21.28 -1.25
C GLY A 227 8.61 21.66 -0.01
N GLY A 228 8.43 20.73 0.92
CA GLY A 228 7.68 20.89 2.18
C GLY A 228 8.13 19.86 3.21
N LYS A 229 7.50 19.90 4.38
CA LYS A 229 7.80 18.97 5.47
C LYS A 229 6.82 17.79 5.48
N TYR A 230 7.34 16.64 5.91
CA TYR A 230 6.57 15.42 6.12
C TYR A 230 5.76 14.98 4.88
N PRO A 231 6.40 14.67 3.73
CA PRO A 231 5.70 14.17 2.54
C PRO A 231 5.04 12.81 2.86
N TRP A 232 3.71 12.84 3.07
CA TRP A 232 2.96 11.71 3.62
C TRP A 232 2.44 10.77 2.55
N SER A 233 2.04 11.32 1.42
CA SER A 233 1.48 10.57 0.30
C SER A 233 1.94 11.17 -1.02
N LEU A 234 2.05 10.32 -2.03
CA LEU A 234 2.42 10.65 -3.40
C LEU A 234 1.28 10.27 -4.34
N ASP A 235 1.15 11.02 -5.41
CA ASP A 235 0.34 10.60 -6.55
C ASP A 235 1.04 11.07 -7.83
N ILE A 236 0.78 10.34 -8.94
CA ILE A 236 1.33 10.66 -10.24
C ILE A 236 0.20 10.70 -11.26
N ASN A 237 0.20 11.69 -12.12
CA ASN A 237 -0.82 11.78 -13.16
C ASN A 237 -0.68 10.66 -14.19
N SER A 238 -1.75 10.40 -14.96
CA SER A 238 -1.82 9.28 -15.91
C SER A 238 -0.80 9.36 -17.05
N THR A 239 -0.23 10.54 -17.33
CA THR A 239 0.83 10.74 -18.32
C THR A 239 2.23 10.59 -17.73
N GLY A 240 2.38 10.60 -16.41
CA GLY A 240 3.67 10.52 -15.73
C GLY A 240 4.49 11.81 -15.70
N ASP A 241 3.89 12.95 -16.09
CA ASP A 241 4.58 14.24 -16.20
C ASP A 241 4.64 15.02 -14.88
N PHE A 242 3.76 14.69 -13.93
CA PHE A 242 3.64 15.38 -12.64
C PHE A 242 3.52 14.37 -11.50
N LEU A 243 4.34 14.60 -10.49
CA LEU A 243 4.35 13.89 -9.21
C LEU A 243 3.92 14.86 -8.10
#